data_2bb84e79623bae374a1792b1efe3b1a2
#
_entry.id   2bb84e79623bae374a1792b1efe3b1a2
#
_cell.length_a   1.000
_cell.length_b   1.000
_cell.length_c   1.000
_cell.angle_alpha   90.00
_cell.angle_beta   90.00
_cell.angle_gamma   90.00
#
_symmetry.space_group_name_H-M   'P 1'
#
loop_
_entity.id
_entity.type
_entity.pdbx_description
1 polymer ?
#
loop_
_entity_poly.entity_id
_entity_poly.type
_entity_poly.pdbx_seq_one_letter_code
_entity_poly.pdbx_strand_id
1 'polypeptide(L)'
;MQRFLPLILILILLLPLRAQERRDRAVFEVRRDAMLDSIETFLQKEKPARAPRKLMQLDFSTVQGPAAVSEFKSVWHLPPALQGLSGMCWCFSTTSMLESEIHRQSGRVIDLSELYTVYWEHVEKAREFVRTRGRSFHGEGSESNAVFRIWKKYGCLPAAAYTGLKSGATFHDHENTLFPEIHSYLASVKAANAWNEETVVSTVRAILDHYLGAPPAVVTVDGVKYTPQEYLARVVRIDPDDYVDLLSLMEKPWYEKVEFPVPDNWWHSADYYNIPLDEFMAAIKSAIRKGYSIEIGGDMSEPGYSRGAAGMAVVPSWDIPAAFIDDEARQFRFSNGTTADDHGLHLVGYVEKDGKDWYLIKDSWSSAYNSSHPGYYFFHEDYVRLKMLCCSMHKDAAKEVLARFK
;
A
#
# COMPACT_ATOMS: atom_id res chain seq x y z
N MET A 1 -39.90 54.45 -57.27
CA MET A 1 -40.41 53.75 -56.07
C MET A 1 -39.51 52.56 -55.76
N GLN A 2 -38.47 52.76 -54.94
CA GLN A 2 -37.60 51.71 -54.49
C GLN A 2 -38.07 51.26 -53.10
N ARG A 3 -38.39 49.98 -52.96
CA ARG A 3 -38.77 49.36 -51.70
C ARG A 3 -37.50 48.86 -51.00
N PHE A 4 -37.15 49.43 -49.86
CA PHE A 4 -36.15 48.91 -48.92
C PHE A 4 -36.77 47.81 -48.09
N LEU A 5 -36.15 46.62 -48.12
CA LEU A 5 -36.42 45.50 -47.18
C LEU A 5 -35.44 45.62 -46.01
N PRO A 6 -35.88 45.60 -44.77
CA PRO A 6 -34.97 45.57 -43.64
C PRO A 6 -34.45 44.14 -43.40
N LEU A 7 -33.12 43.99 -43.39
CA LEU A 7 -32.43 42.79 -42.99
C LEU A 7 -32.47 42.68 -41.47
N ILE A 8 -33.24 41.72 -40.94
CA ILE A 8 -33.25 41.39 -39.52
C ILE A 8 -32.08 40.51 -39.24
N LEU A 9 -31.06 41.04 -38.57
CA LEU A 9 -29.88 40.31 -38.11
C LEU A 9 -30.28 39.57 -36.80
N ILE A 10 -30.52 38.27 -36.88
CA ILE A 10 -30.74 37.43 -35.68
C ILE A 10 -29.36 37.15 -35.05
N LEU A 11 -29.02 37.87 -33.97
CA LEU A 11 -27.86 37.63 -33.15
C LEU A 11 -28.16 36.42 -32.22
N ILE A 12 -27.72 35.23 -32.67
CA ILE A 12 -27.73 34.02 -31.82
C ILE A 12 -26.67 34.21 -30.74
N LEU A 13 -27.09 34.62 -29.54
CA LEU A 13 -26.27 34.57 -28.33
C LEU A 13 -25.96 33.09 -28.03
N LEU A 14 -24.79 32.62 -28.43
CA LEU A 14 -24.20 31.38 -27.91
C LEU A 14 -23.82 31.61 -26.46
N LEU A 15 -24.77 31.44 -25.56
CA LEU A 15 -24.46 31.24 -24.14
C LEU A 15 -23.71 29.93 -24.03
N PRO A 16 -22.51 29.90 -23.44
CA PRO A 16 -21.86 28.64 -23.14
C PRO A 16 -22.80 27.89 -22.17
N LEU A 17 -23.38 26.79 -22.62
CA LEU A 17 -23.95 25.79 -21.73
C LEU A 17 -22.80 25.33 -20.83
N ARG A 18 -22.62 25.99 -19.69
CA ARG A 18 -21.87 25.39 -18.59
C ARG A 18 -22.66 24.14 -18.22
N ALA A 19 -22.13 22.98 -18.64
CA ALA A 19 -22.54 21.73 -18.06
C ALA A 19 -22.44 21.93 -16.53
N GLN A 20 -23.57 21.92 -15.86
CA GLN A 20 -23.61 22.00 -14.42
C GLN A 20 -22.91 20.73 -13.94
N GLU A 21 -21.68 20.88 -13.45
CA GLU A 21 -20.93 19.75 -12.88
C GLU A 21 -21.84 19.07 -11.87
N ARG A 22 -22.17 17.82 -12.15
CA ARG A 22 -23.08 17.03 -11.31
C ARG A 22 -22.34 16.76 -10.01
N ARG A 23 -22.78 17.39 -8.94
CA ARG A 23 -22.20 17.21 -7.60
C ARG A 23 -22.55 15.82 -7.09
N ASP A 24 -21.51 15.08 -6.66
CA ASP A 24 -21.70 13.77 -6.06
C ASP A 24 -22.55 13.83 -4.81
N ARG A 25 -23.26 12.73 -4.53
CA ARG A 25 -24.09 12.59 -3.35
C ARG A 25 -23.35 11.83 -2.26
N ALA A 26 -23.39 12.34 -1.04
CA ALA A 26 -22.92 11.64 0.15
C ALA A 26 -24.09 10.95 0.86
N VAL A 27 -23.79 9.79 1.46
CA VAL A 27 -24.74 9.02 2.29
C VAL A 27 -24.09 8.68 3.62
N PHE A 28 -24.93 8.38 4.62
CA PHE A 28 -24.44 7.84 5.90
C PHE A 28 -24.72 6.35 5.95
N GLU A 29 -23.67 5.56 5.95
CA GLU A 29 -23.75 4.11 6.02
C GLU A 29 -23.23 3.60 7.37
N VAL A 30 -23.74 2.46 7.83
CA VAL A 30 -23.17 1.74 8.96
C VAL A 30 -21.96 0.98 8.45
N ARG A 31 -20.78 1.35 8.95
CA ARG A 31 -19.55 0.68 8.58
C ARG A 31 -19.58 -0.77 9.02
N ARG A 32 -19.56 -1.70 8.05
CA ARG A 32 -19.40 -3.13 8.25
C ARG A 32 -18.32 -3.64 7.30
N ASP A 33 -17.49 -4.52 7.81
CA ASP A 33 -16.53 -5.28 7.03
C ASP A 33 -16.84 -6.76 7.27
N ALA A 34 -17.58 -7.37 6.34
CA ALA A 34 -18.05 -8.75 6.50
C ALA A 34 -16.90 -9.75 6.56
N MET A 35 -15.78 -9.48 5.86
CA MET A 35 -14.60 -10.34 5.94
C MET A 35 -13.89 -10.16 7.29
N LEU A 36 -13.74 -8.93 7.77
CA LEU A 36 -13.16 -8.65 9.09
C LEU A 36 -14.01 -9.26 10.20
N ASP A 37 -15.33 -9.11 10.14
CA ASP A 37 -16.26 -9.73 11.10
C ASP A 37 -16.13 -11.27 11.08
N SER A 38 -15.89 -11.88 9.90
CA SER A 38 -15.66 -13.32 9.76
C SER A 38 -14.32 -13.73 10.37
N ILE A 39 -13.27 -12.95 10.16
CA ILE A 39 -11.95 -13.15 10.75
C ILE A 39 -12.04 -13.02 12.28
N GLU A 40 -12.65 -11.93 12.77
CA GLU A 40 -12.83 -11.71 14.22
C GLU A 40 -13.67 -12.82 14.87
N THR A 41 -14.73 -13.31 14.20
CA THR A 41 -15.54 -14.42 14.68
C THR A 41 -14.74 -15.73 14.73
N PHE A 42 -13.88 -15.96 13.75
CA PHE A 42 -13.02 -17.14 13.72
C PHE A 42 -11.96 -17.10 14.83
N LEU A 43 -11.31 -15.94 15.02
CA LEU A 43 -10.22 -15.76 15.97
C LEU A 43 -10.69 -15.57 17.42
N GLN A 44 -11.91 -15.04 17.61
CA GLN A 44 -12.40 -14.63 18.94
C GLN A 44 -13.86 -15.03 19.16
N LYS A 45 -14.07 -16.26 19.64
CA LYS A 45 -15.41 -16.75 19.97
C LYS A 45 -16.16 -15.99 21.08
N GLU A 46 -15.52 -15.02 21.77
CA GLU A 46 -16.02 -14.43 23.02
C GLU A 46 -15.89 -12.89 23.16
N LYS A 47 -15.51 -12.13 22.12
CA LYS A 47 -15.51 -10.67 22.23
C LYS A 47 -16.85 -10.04 21.81
N PRO A 48 -17.36 -9.03 22.55
CA PRO A 48 -18.59 -8.32 22.15
C PRO A 48 -18.38 -7.64 20.81
N ALA A 49 -19.38 -7.74 19.93
CA ALA A 49 -19.37 -7.09 18.62
C ALA A 49 -19.10 -5.59 18.75
N ARG A 50 -18.21 -5.04 17.93
CA ARG A 50 -17.97 -3.60 17.86
C ARG A 50 -19.28 -2.88 17.55
N ALA A 51 -19.60 -1.83 18.30
CA ALA A 51 -20.79 -1.02 18.03
C ALA A 51 -20.72 -0.44 16.60
N PRO A 52 -21.80 -0.55 15.80
CA PRO A 52 -21.79 -0.06 14.43
C PRO A 52 -21.61 1.46 14.40
N ARG A 53 -20.62 1.95 13.64
CA ARG A 53 -20.35 3.37 13.44
C ARG A 53 -20.87 3.82 12.09
N LYS A 54 -21.63 4.93 12.08
CA LYS A 54 -22.03 5.59 10.84
C LYS A 54 -20.89 6.48 10.34
N LEU A 55 -20.50 6.29 9.07
CA LEU A 55 -19.54 7.14 8.38
C LEU A 55 -20.21 7.78 7.18
N MET A 56 -19.81 9.03 6.87
CA MET A 56 -20.14 9.65 5.60
C MET A 56 -19.33 8.97 4.51
N GLN A 57 -19.99 8.51 3.46
CA GLN A 57 -19.37 7.81 2.35
C GLN A 57 -19.98 8.25 1.02
N LEU A 58 -19.23 8.10 -0.07
CA LEU A 58 -19.74 8.33 -1.41
C LEU A 58 -20.80 7.28 -1.76
N ASP A 59 -21.85 7.70 -2.42
CA ASP A 59 -22.84 6.81 -3.02
C ASP A 59 -22.27 6.22 -4.33
N PHE A 60 -21.64 5.06 -4.23
CA PHE A 60 -20.98 4.40 -5.36
C PHE A 60 -21.94 3.95 -6.46
N SER A 61 -23.26 3.91 -6.21
CA SER A 61 -24.25 3.60 -7.24
C SER A 61 -24.27 4.64 -8.39
N THR A 62 -23.71 5.81 -8.15
CA THR A 62 -23.62 6.91 -9.12
C THR A 62 -22.29 7.00 -9.84
N VAL A 63 -21.30 6.19 -9.42
CA VAL A 63 -19.95 6.20 -9.99
C VAL A 63 -19.89 5.35 -11.26
N GLN A 64 -19.35 5.91 -12.34
CA GLN A 64 -19.10 5.21 -13.60
C GLN A 64 -17.64 4.76 -13.63
N GLY A 65 -17.39 3.46 -13.50
CA GLY A 65 -16.05 2.87 -13.46
C GLY A 65 -15.94 1.57 -14.26
N PRO A 66 -14.79 0.91 -14.24
CA PRO A 66 -14.65 -0.45 -14.74
C PRO A 66 -15.57 -1.41 -13.96
N ALA A 67 -16.06 -2.45 -14.61
CA ALA A 67 -16.99 -3.41 -14.03
C ALA A 67 -16.32 -4.76 -13.70
N ALA A 68 -15.14 -5.04 -14.27
CA ALA A 68 -14.46 -6.32 -14.13
C ALA A 68 -12.94 -6.20 -14.22
N VAL A 69 -12.23 -7.09 -13.52
CA VAL A 69 -10.75 -7.20 -13.59
C VAL A 69 -10.28 -7.44 -15.03
N SER A 70 -11.05 -8.15 -15.83
CA SER A 70 -10.73 -8.44 -17.24
C SER A 70 -10.70 -7.24 -18.19
N GLU A 71 -11.21 -6.09 -17.76
CA GLU A 71 -11.11 -4.84 -18.55
C GLU A 71 -9.70 -4.25 -18.51
N PHE A 72 -8.91 -4.60 -17.49
CA PHE A 72 -7.59 -4.02 -17.26
C PHE A 72 -6.50 -4.76 -18.04
N LYS A 73 -5.57 -3.99 -18.59
CA LYS A 73 -4.27 -4.51 -19.02
C LYS A 73 -3.41 -4.66 -17.78
N SER A 74 -3.19 -5.90 -17.36
CA SER A 74 -2.44 -6.20 -16.15
C SER A 74 -1.10 -6.86 -16.43
N VAL A 75 -0.13 -6.61 -15.55
CA VAL A 75 1.09 -7.39 -15.44
C VAL A 75 0.77 -8.74 -14.78
N TRP A 76 1.62 -9.72 -15.00
CA TRP A 76 1.49 -10.99 -14.31
C TRP A 76 1.69 -10.80 -12.80
N HIS A 77 0.85 -11.43 -11.99
CA HIS A 77 0.96 -11.43 -10.52
C HIS A 77 0.32 -12.71 -9.95
N LEU A 78 0.74 -13.11 -8.76
CA LEU A 78 0.08 -14.16 -7.99
C LEU A 78 -1.32 -13.71 -7.52
N PRO A 79 -2.24 -14.65 -7.24
CA PRO A 79 -3.54 -14.31 -6.64
C PRO A 79 -3.39 -13.46 -5.38
N PRO A 80 -4.41 -12.66 -5.01
CA PRO A 80 -4.40 -11.92 -3.75
C PRO A 80 -4.24 -12.84 -2.54
N ALA A 81 -3.39 -12.44 -1.59
CA ALA A 81 -3.19 -13.09 -0.31
C ALA A 81 -3.74 -12.21 0.81
N LEU A 82 -4.36 -12.83 1.83
CA LEU A 82 -5.00 -12.14 2.95
C LEU A 82 -4.02 -11.98 4.11
N GLN A 83 -3.75 -10.73 4.54
CA GLN A 83 -2.85 -10.45 5.67
C GLN A 83 -3.44 -10.76 7.05
N GLY A 84 -4.75 -11.00 7.16
CA GLY A 84 -5.43 -11.25 8.43
C GLY A 84 -5.63 -9.98 9.26
N LEU A 85 -5.64 -10.11 10.59
CA LEU A 85 -5.67 -9.01 11.55
C LEU A 85 -4.24 -8.59 11.90
N SER A 86 -3.67 -7.74 11.05
CA SER A 86 -2.27 -7.33 11.21
C SER A 86 -1.96 -6.06 10.42
N GLY A 87 -0.97 -5.29 10.84
CA GLY A 87 -0.42 -4.13 10.12
C GLY A 87 0.68 -4.51 9.13
N MET A 88 0.53 -5.60 8.36
CA MET A 88 1.58 -6.12 7.47
C MET A 88 1.42 -5.74 5.99
N CYS A 89 0.51 -4.81 5.65
CA CYS A 89 0.21 -4.41 4.27
C CYS A 89 1.47 -4.03 3.47
N TRP A 90 2.37 -3.26 4.07
CA TRP A 90 3.66 -2.88 3.48
C TRP A 90 4.48 -4.09 2.98
N CYS A 91 4.45 -5.19 3.73
CA CYS A 91 5.19 -6.40 3.38
C CYS A 91 4.46 -7.21 2.29
N PHE A 92 3.14 -7.36 2.40
CA PHE A 92 2.33 -8.08 1.43
C PHE A 92 2.35 -7.40 0.06
N SER A 93 2.19 -6.06 0.02
CA SER A 93 2.22 -5.28 -1.23
C SER A 93 3.58 -5.35 -1.93
N THR A 94 4.66 -5.11 -1.17
CA THR A 94 6.02 -5.10 -1.72
C THR A 94 6.49 -6.49 -2.12
N THR A 95 6.23 -7.53 -1.32
CA THR A 95 6.55 -8.91 -1.69
C THR A 95 5.81 -9.32 -2.96
N SER A 96 4.52 -9.00 -3.06
CA SER A 96 3.72 -9.24 -4.25
C SER A 96 4.26 -8.53 -5.50
N MET A 97 4.72 -7.28 -5.36
CA MET A 97 5.40 -6.55 -6.44
C MET A 97 6.68 -7.29 -6.87
N LEU A 98 7.51 -7.71 -5.92
CA LEU A 98 8.77 -8.42 -6.21
C LEU A 98 8.53 -9.78 -6.86
N GLU A 99 7.49 -10.51 -6.49
CA GLU A 99 7.07 -11.75 -7.16
C GLU A 99 6.70 -11.52 -8.62
N SER A 100 5.99 -10.43 -8.91
CA SER A 100 5.68 -10.01 -10.29
C SER A 100 6.95 -9.63 -11.05
N GLU A 101 7.90 -8.97 -10.41
CA GLU A 101 9.19 -8.61 -11.00
C GLU A 101 10.08 -9.84 -11.26
N ILE A 102 10.06 -10.86 -10.37
CA ILE A 102 10.74 -12.15 -10.62
C ILE A 102 10.15 -12.79 -11.90
N HIS A 103 8.84 -12.81 -12.03
CA HIS A 103 8.19 -13.33 -13.22
C HIS A 103 8.53 -12.50 -14.46
N ARG A 104 8.47 -11.18 -14.39
CA ARG A 104 8.82 -10.29 -15.50
C ARG A 104 10.25 -10.52 -16.00
N GLN A 105 11.22 -10.71 -15.08
CA GLN A 105 12.63 -10.85 -15.42
C GLN A 105 13.01 -12.27 -15.86
N SER A 106 12.32 -13.29 -15.37
CA SER A 106 12.77 -14.69 -15.54
C SER A 106 11.69 -15.67 -16.02
N GLY A 107 10.42 -15.27 -16.08
CA GLY A 107 9.28 -16.15 -16.35
C GLY A 107 8.96 -17.14 -15.23
N ARG A 108 9.68 -17.09 -14.09
CA ARG A 108 9.47 -18.03 -12.97
C ARG A 108 8.34 -17.55 -12.07
N VAL A 109 7.60 -18.52 -11.54
CA VAL A 109 6.58 -18.33 -10.52
C VAL A 109 7.18 -18.71 -9.18
N ILE A 110 7.38 -17.75 -8.31
CA ILE A 110 7.92 -17.94 -6.96
C ILE A 110 6.98 -17.22 -5.99
N ASP A 111 6.48 -17.94 -5.02
CA ASP A 111 5.66 -17.45 -3.91
C ASP A 111 6.58 -17.30 -2.68
N LEU A 112 6.70 -16.09 -2.15
CA LEU A 112 7.66 -15.70 -1.13
C LEU A 112 6.99 -15.49 0.23
N SER A 113 7.72 -15.77 1.30
CA SER A 113 7.23 -15.62 2.67
C SER A 113 7.29 -14.16 3.13
N GLU A 114 6.16 -13.51 3.24
CA GLU A 114 6.03 -12.21 3.89
C GLU A 114 6.40 -12.29 5.37
N LEU A 115 5.98 -13.37 6.02
CA LEU A 115 6.17 -13.54 7.46
C LEU A 115 7.64 -13.70 7.87
N TYR A 116 8.49 -14.19 6.96
CA TYR A 116 9.93 -14.20 7.17
C TYR A 116 10.48 -12.77 7.27
N THR A 117 10.03 -11.90 6.37
CA THR A 117 10.41 -10.48 6.36
C THR A 117 9.87 -9.76 7.59
N VAL A 118 8.59 -9.97 7.93
CA VAL A 118 7.94 -9.40 9.12
C VAL A 118 8.66 -9.83 10.41
N TYR A 119 9.05 -11.10 10.55
CA TYR A 119 9.78 -11.59 11.71
C TYR A 119 11.06 -10.77 11.94
N TRP A 120 11.87 -10.60 10.89
CA TRP A 120 13.13 -9.87 11.01
C TRP A 120 12.93 -8.36 11.16
N GLU A 121 11.86 -7.82 10.60
CA GLU A 121 11.50 -6.43 10.82
C GLU A 121 11.22 -6.14 12.30
N HIS A 122 10.44 -6.97 12.97
CA HIS A 122 10.21 -6.85 14.40
C HIS A 122 11.50 -6.98 15.23
N VAL A 123 12.42 -7.86 14.83
CA VAL A 123 13.73 -7.97 15.46
C VAL A 123 14.54 -6.68 15.34
N GLU A 124 14.54 -6.05 14.16
CA GLU A 124 15.26 -4.80 13.94
C GLU A 124 14.60 -3.62 14.68
N LYS A 125 13.27 -3.56 14.70
CA LYS A 125 12.54 -2.57 15.52
C LYS A 125 12.87 -2.68 17.01
N ALA A 126 12.92 -3.89 17.54
CA ALA A 126 13.32 -4.12 18.94
C ALA A 126 14.75 -3.66 19.21
N ARG A 127 15.66 -3.89 18.26
CA ARG A 127 17.06 -3.46 18.33
C ARG A 127 17.17 -1.94 18.38
N GLU A 128 16.46 -1.25 17.48
CA GLU A 128 16.44 0.21 17.43
C GLU A 128 15.74 0.82 18.64
N PHE A 129 14.71 0.17 19.17
CA PHE A 129 14.06 0.59 20.41
C PHE A 129 15.06 0.65 21.58
N VAL A 130 15.93 -0.34 21.69
CA VAL A 130 17.00 -0.33 22.73
C VAL A 130 18.01 0.77 22.46
N ARG A 131 18.51 0.90 21.23
CA ARG A 131 19.51 1.91 20.85
C ARG A 131 19.05 3.33 21.09
N THR A 132 17.78 3.59 20.81
CA THR A 132 17.14 4.91 20.98
C THR A 132 16.58 5.13 22.39
N ARG A 133 16.75 4.17 23.31
CA ARG A 133 16.18 4.24 24.65
C ARG A 133 14.66 4.43 24.64
N GLY A 134 13.96 3.66 23.80
CA GLY A 134 12.52 3.68 23.66
C GLY A 134 11.95 4.94 23.00
N ARG A 135 12.74 5.63 22.15
CA ARG A 135 12.28 6.78 21.36
C ARG A 135 11.86 6.41 19.93
N SER A 136 12.36 5.29 19.38
CA SER A 136 11.91 4.83 18.07
C SER A 136 10.47 4.34 18.14
N PHE A 137 9.74 4.54 17.06
CA PHE A 137 8.40 4.00 16.89
C PHE A 137 8.46 2.46 16.85
N HIS A 138 7.54 1.82 17.54
CA HIS A 138 7.38 0.37 17.53
C HIS A 138 5.91 0.03 17.28
N GLY A 139 5.50 0.08 16.00
CA GLY A 139 4.21 -0.35 15.50
C GLY A 139 4.35 -1.64 14.67
N GLU A 140 3.23 -2.18 14.18
CA GLU A 140 3.24 -3.30 13.23
C GLU A 140 3.62 -2.83 11.82
N GLY A 141 3.17 -1.62 11.43
CA GLY A 141 3.44 -1.02 10.13
C GLY A 141 4.92 -0.73 9.87
N SER A 142 5.29 -0.67 8.63
CA SER A 142 6.59 -0.25 8.10
C SER A 142 6.39 0.24 6.66
N GLU A 143 7.48 0.65 6.00
CA GLU A 143 7.47 1.11 4.62
C GLU A 143 7.87 0.00 3.64
N SER A 144 7.55 0.18 2.36
CA SER A 144 7.95 -0.74 1.28
C SER A 144 9.45 -1.04 1.26
N ASN A 145 10.29 -0.02 1.45
CA ASN A 145 11.74 -0.17 1.46
C ASN A 145 12.30 -0.93 2.67
N ALA A 146 11.48 -1.22 3.68
CA ALA A 146 11.84 -2.15 4.75
C ALA A 146 12.06 -3.57 4.19
N VAL A 147 11.25 -4.02 3.20
CA VAL A 147 11.43 -5.32 2.56
C VAL A 147 12.81 -5.40 1.92
N PHE A 148 13.21 -4.39 1.16
CA PHE A 148 14.53 -4.33 0.52
C PHE A 148 15.65 -4.36 1.55
N ARG A 149 15.53 -3.60 2.64
CA ARG A 149 16.49 -3.55 3.74
C ARG A 149 16.60 -4.90 4.46
N ILE A 150 15.49 -5.55 4.74
CA ILE A 150 15.47 -6.86 5.41
C ILE A 150 16.05 -7.93 4.48
N TRP A 151 15.71 -7.95 3.20
CA TRP A 151 16.23 -8.93 2.26
C TRP A 151 17.74 -8.81 2.06
N LYS A 152 18.28 -7.58 2.00
CA LYS A 152 19.75 -7.37 1.98
C LYS A 152 20.44 -7.99 3.18
N LYS A 153 19.83 -7.89 4.35
CA LYS A 153 20.43 -8.34 5.61
C LYS A 153 20.20 -9.83 5.90
N TYR A 154 19.00 -10.32 5.65
CA TYR A 154 18.55 -11.65 6.08
C TYR A 154 18.19 -12.58 4.94
N GLY A 155 18.10 -12.10 3.71
CA GLY A 155 17.61 -12.87 2.58
C GLY A 155 16.08 -12.99 2.58
N CYS A 156 15.57 -13.99 1.86
CA CYS A 156 14.14 -14.32 1.82
C CYS A 156 13.94 -15.84 1.78
N LEU A 157 12.69 -16.28 1.93
CA LEU A 157 12.30 -17.70 1.90
C LEU A 157 11.08 -17.89 1.00
N PRO A 158 10.87 -19.10 0.45
CA PRO A 158 9.60 -19.45 -0.18
C PRO A 158 8.49 -19.54 0.88
N ALA A 159 7.27 -19.13 0.52
CA ALA A 159 6.09 -19.13 1.39
C ALA A 159 5.85 -20.51 2.01
N ALA A 160 5.99 -21.57 1.23
CA ALA A 160 5.80 -22.95 1.70
C ALA A 160 6.80 -23.39 2.81
N ALA A 161 7.94 -22.69 2.95
CA ALA A 161 8.92 -23.02 3.99
C ALA A 161 8.66 -22.29 5.31
N TYR A 162 7.96 -21.16 5.26
CA TYR A 162 7.67 -20.38 6.46
C TYR A 162 6.40 -19.53 6.26
N THR A 163 5.29 -20.03 6.76
CA THR A 163 3.98 -19.35 6.67
C THR A 163 3.73 -18.40 7.82
N GLY A 164 4.46 -18.53 8.94
CA GLY A 164 4.18 -17.79 10.16
C GLY A 164 2.83 -18.11 10.82
N LEU A 165 2.11 -19.14 10.33
CA LEU A 165 0.85 -19.58 10.90
C LEU A 165 1.08 -20.69 11.92
N LYS A 166 0.42 -20.60 13.07
CA LYS A 166 0.33 -21.72 14.01
C LYS A 166 -0.43 -22.89 13.40
N SER A 167 -0.08 -24.09 13.83
CA SER A 167 -0.81 -25.31 13.39
C SER A 167 -2.32 -25.17 13.63
N GLY A 168 -3.10 -25.31 12.58
CA GLY A 168 -4.56 -25.18 12.60
C GLY A 168 -5.09 -23.74 12.49
N ALA A 169 -4.22 -22.70 12.46
CA ALA A 169 -4.64 -21.34 12.18
C ALA A 169 -4.83 -21.13 10.68
N THR A 170 -5.85 -20.37 10.32
CA THR A 170 -6.17 -19.99 8.93
C THR A 170 -5.83 -18.53 8.65
N PHE A 171 -5.80 -17.69 9.68
CA PHE A 171 -5.54 -16.26 9.58
C PHE A 171 -4.49 -15.83 10.62
N HIS A 172 -3.74 -14.79 10.29
CA HIS A 172 -2.88 -14.09 11.23
C HIS A 172 -3.72 -13.20 12.15
N ASP A 173 -3.39 -13.20 13.45
CA ASP A 173 -4.00 -12.35 14.47
C ASP A 173 -2.89 -11.70 15.30
N HIS A 174 -2.16 -10.80 14.67
CA HIS A 174 -1.07 -10.09 15.32
C HIS A 174 -1.58 -8.95 16.19
N GLU A 175 -2.64 -8.26 15.73
CA GLU A 175 -3.25 -7.12 16.43
C GLU A 175 -3.72 -7.49 17.85
N ASN A 176 -4.27 -8.69 18.04
CA ASN A 176 -4.82 -9.12 19.33
C ASN A 176 -3.86 -9.99 20.16
N THR A 177 -2.75 -10.47 19.58
CA THR A 177 -1.87 -11.45 20.21
C THR A 177 -0.42 -11.01 20.24
N LEU A 178 0.29 -11.18 19.12
CA LEU A 178 1.73 -10.94 19.00
C LEU A 178 2.13 -9.51 19.36
N PHE A 179 1.47 -8.53 18.75
CA PHE A 179 1.84 -7.13 18.89
C PHE A 179 1.64 -6.59 20.32
N PRO A 180 0.49 -6.83 20.99
CA PRO A 180 0.30 -6.44 22.38
C PRO A 180 1.34 -7.02 23.34
N GLU A 181 1.78 -8.27 23.13
CA GLU A 181 2.79 -8.90 23.98
C GLU A 181 4.17 -8.25 23.79
N ILE A 182 4.61 -8.06 22.56
CA ILE A 182 5.88 -7.35 22.28
C ILE A 182 5.82 -5.93 22.84
N HIS A 183 4.71 -5.20 22.60
CA HIS A 183 4.54 -3.83 23.08
C HIS A 183 4.61 -3.75 24.61
N SER A 184 3.92 -4.65 25.33
CA SER A 184 3.94 -4.72 26.79
C SER A 184 5.34 -5.02 27.33
N TYR A 185 6.05 -5.94 26.67
CA TYR A 185 7.42 -6.27 27.05
C TYR A 185 8.35 -5.06 26.86
N LEU A 186 8.32 -4.40 25.70
CA LEU A 186 9.16 -3.23 25.44
C LEU A 186 8.82 -2.05 26.34
N ALA A 187 7.55 -1.87 26.70
CA ALA A 187 7.13 -0.89 27.70
C ALA A 187 7.77 -1.19 29.09
N SER A 188 7.83 -2.46 29.49
CA SER A 188 8.49 -2.87 30.76
C SER A 188 10.00 -2.64 30.71
N VAL A 189 10.66 -2.91 29.57
CA VAL A 189 12.09 -2.59 29.36
C VAL A 189 12.36 -1.10 29.55
N LYS A 190 11.50 -0.25 28.97
CA LYS A 190 11.59 1.20 29.10
C LYS A 190 11.39 1.66 30.55
N ALA A 191 10.36 1.15 31.23
CA ALA A 191 10.04 1.48 32.61
C ALA A 191 11.16 1.06 33.57
N ALA A 192 11.77 -0.10 33.35
CA ALA A 192 12.87 -0.63 34.16
C ALA A 192 14.25 -0.06 33.77
N ASN A 193 14.35 0.77 32.74
CA ASN A 193 15.61 1.26 32.15
C ASN A 193 16.58 0.10 31.80
N ALA A 194 16.05 -1.02 31.29
CA ALA A 194 16.76 -2.29 31.07
C ALA A 194 17.27 -2.44 29.64
N TRP A 195 18.27 -1.68 29.26
CA TRP A 195 18.72 -1.49 27.85
C TRP A 195 19.81 -2.48 27.40
N ASN A 196 19.76 -3.75 27.80
CA ASN A 196 20.65 -4.76 27.27
C ASN A 196 20.08 -5.29 25.94
N GLU A 197 20.73 -4.95 24.82
CA GLU A 197 20.25 -5.29 23.46
C GLU A 197 20.08 -6.80 23.27
N GLU A 198 21.06 -7.60 23.69
CA GLU A 198 21.02 -9.05 23.55
C GLU A 198 19.84 -9.67 24.28
N THR A 199 19.61 -9.26 25.54
CA THR A 199 18.49 -9.72 26.35
C THR A 199 17.15 -9.31 25.75
N VAL A 200 17.01 -8.05 25.34
CA VAL A 200 15.75 -7.56 24.78
C VAL A 200 15.43 -8.24 23.43
N VAL A 201 16.40 -8.31 22.54
CA VAL A 201 16.22 -8.94 21.23
C VAL A 201 15.93 -10.44 21.35
N SER A 202 16.62 -11.16 22.27
CA SER A 202 16.36 -12.59 22.48
C SER A 202 14.96 -12.84 23.03
N THR A 203 14.46 -11.97 23.91
CA THR A 203 13.09 -12.07 24.44
C THR A 203 12.04 -11.79 23.36
N VAL A 204 12.24 -10.73 22.56
CA VAL A 204 11.34 -10.44 21.40
C VAL A 204 11.34 -11.60 20.42
N ARG A 205 12.50 -12.19 20.13
CA ARG A 205 12.57 -13.40 19.29
C ARG A 205 11.82 -14.58 19.89
N ALA A 206 11.90 -14.80 21.21
CA ALA A 206 11.14 -15.87 21.85
C ALA A 206 9.61 -15.65 21.74
N ILE A 207 9.15 -14.40 21.82
CA ILE A 207 7.73 -14.05 21.57
C ILE A 207 7.39 -14.32 20.10
N LEU A 208 8.19 -13.86 19.14
CA LEU A 208 8.01 -14.11 17.72
C LEU A 208 7.97 -15.62 17.41
N ASP A 209 8.91 -16.40 17.97
CA ASP A 209 8.97 -17.86 17.81
C ASP A 209 7.72 -18.55 18.37
N HIS A 210 7.15 -18.01 19.45
CA HIS A 210 5.89 -18.53 20.02
C HIS A 210 4.72 -18.33 19.07
N TYR A 211 4.60 -17.16 18.40
CA TYR A 211 3.45 -16.84 17.56
C TYR A 211 3.62 -17.25 16.11
N LEU A 212 4.82 -17.10 15.55
CA LEU A 212 5.10 -17.30 14.13
C LEU A 212 5.88 -18.59 13.84
N GLY A 213 6.48 -19.18 14.88
CA GLY A 213 7.49 -20.22 14.75
C GLY A 213 8.88 -19.63 14.43
N ALA A 214 9.94 -20.34 14.78
CA ALA A 214 11.31 -19.93 14.45
C ALA A 214 11.56 -20.08 12.94
N PRO A 215 12.05 -19.03 12.27
CA PRO A 215 12.39 -19.13 10.84
C PRO A 215 13.47 -20.18 10.59
N PRO A 216 13.35 -21.03 9.55
CA PRO A 216 14.36 -22.00 9.23
C PRO A 216 15.67 -21.33 8.75
N ALA A 217 16.80 -21.80 9.25
CA ALA A 217 18.11 -21.32 8.83
C ALA A 217 18.50 -21.80 7.43
N VAL A 218 17.87 -22.88 6.94
CA VAL A 218 18.14 -23.52 5.65
C VAL A 218 16.82 -24.06 5.09
N VAL A 219 16.61 -23.85 3.80
CA VAL A 219 15.48 -24.43 3.04
C VAL A 219 16.02 -25.38 1.96
N THR A 220 15.20 -26.36 1.58
CA THR A 220 15.50 -27.27 0.48
C THR A 220 14.55 -27.00 -0.68
N VAL A 221 15.10 -26.61 -1.82
CA VAL A 221 14.34 -26.37 -3.06
C VAL A 221 14.97 -27.23 -4.16
N ASP A 222 14.17 -28.05 -4.83
CA ASP A 222 14.62 -28.99 -5.88
C ASP A 222 15.80 -29.88 -5.43
N GLY A 223 15.79 -30.33 -4.16
CA GLY A 223 16.81 -31.16 -3.57
C GLY A 223 18.11 -30.44 -3.16
N VAL A 224 18.21 -29.14 -3.40
CA VAL A 224 19.37 -28.31 -3.02
C VAL A 224 19.05 -27.50 -1.76
N LYS A 225 20.02 -27.44 -0.84
CA LYS A 225 19.91 -26.67 0.40
C LYS A 225 20.43 -25.24 0.18
N TYR A 226 19.69 -24.27 0.69
CA TYR A 226 20.03 -22.84 0.62
C TYR A 226 19.83 -22.18 1.98
N THR A 227 20.76 -21.34 2.39
CA THR A 227 20.46 -20.29 3.39
C THR A 227 19.51 -19.27 2.78
N PRO A 228 18.79 -18.45 3.57
CA PRO A 228 17.91 -17.41 3.02
C PRO A 228 18.62 -16.43 2.07
N GLN A 229 19.87 -16.06 2.36
CA GLN A 229 20.69 -15.20 1.49
C GLN A 229 21.07 -15.93 0.18
N GLU A 230 21.42 -17.21 0.24
CA GLU A 230 21.69 -18.00 -0.96
C GLU A 230 20.42 -18.22 -1.79
N TYR A 231 19.25 -18.38 -1.13
CA TYR A 231 17.98 -18.49 -1.81
C TYR A 231 17.66 -17.19 -2.57
N LEU A 232 17.81 -16.03 -1.94
CA LEU A 232 17.67 -14.73 -2.60
C LEU A 232 18.63 -14.62 -3.81
N ALA A 233 19.91 -14.88 -3.61
CA ALA A 233 20.93 -14.64 -4.63
C ALA A 233 20.88 -15.63 -5.81
N ARG A 234 20.57 -16.91 -5.57
CA ARG A 234 20.69 -17.98 -6.56
C ARG A 234 19.36 -18.44 -7.14
N VAL A 235 18.29 -18.38 -6.34
CA VAL A 235 16.96 -18.82 -6.75
C VAL A 235 16.11 -17.62 -7.13
N VAL A 236 15.87 -16.70 -6.23
CA VAL A 236 15.03 -15.50 -6.48
C VAL A 236 15.68 -14.58 -7.51
N ARG A 237 16.95 -14.26 -7.34
CA ARG A 237 17.77 -13.43 -8.25
C ARG A 237 17.23 -12.00 -8.44
N ILE A 238 16.65 -11.43 -7.40
CA ILE A 238 16.33 -10.02 -7.30
C ILE A 238 17.46 -9.34 -6.54
N ASP A 239 17.94 -8.24 -7.09
CA ASP A 239 18.80 -7.32 -6.35
C ASP A 239 17.92 -6.23 -5.73
N PRO A 240 17.80 -6.15 -4.39
CA PRO A 240 17.01 -5.11 -3.75
C PRO A 240 17.49 -3.68 -4.06
N ASP A 241 18.75 -3.50 -4.51
CA ASP A 241 19.27 -2.19 -4.92
C ASP A 241 18.81 -1.76 -6.33
N ASP A 242 18.06 -2.61 -7.04
CA ASP A 242 17.43 -2.26 -8.30
C ASP A 242 16.07 -1.57 -8.12
N TYR A 243 15.61 -1.40 -6.88
CA TYR A 243 14.30 -0.78 -6.57
C TYR A 243 14.49 0.57 -5.88
N VAL A 244 13.64 1.50 -6.22
CA VAL A 244 13.67 2.88 -5.73
C VAL A 244 12.30 3.32 -5.25
N ASP A 245 12.30 4.21 -4.27
CA ASP A 245 11.09 4.78 -3.68
C ASP A 245 10.93 6.22 -4.16
N LEU A 246 9.83 6.51 -4.83
CA LEU A 246 9.44 7.86 -5.21
C LEU A 246 8.48 8.41 -4.16
N LEU A 247 8.64 9.68 -3.85
CA LEU A 247 7.79 10.44 -2.95
C LEU A 247 7.30 11.69 -3.65
N SER A 248 6.12 12.18 -3.27
CA SER A 248 5.64 13.46 -3.77
C SER A 248 5.06 14.28 -2.61
N LEU A 249 5.93 15.04 -1.93
CA LEU A 249 5.58 15.95 -0.83
C LEU A 249 6.23 17.32 -1.01
N MET A 250 5.41 18.35 -1.13
CA MET A 250 5.85 19.74 -1.37
C MET A 250 6.64 20.33 -0.19
N GLU A 251 6.48 19.84 1.03
CA GLU A 251 7.25 20.28 2.21
C GLU A 251 8.73 19.88 2.17
N LYS A 252 9.10 18.98 1.26
CA LYS A 252 10.46 18.52 1.04
C LYS A 252 11.01 19.11 -0.26
N PRO A 253 12.32 19.35 -0.36
CA PRO A 253 12.90 19.85 -1.61
C PRO A 253 12.67 18.88 -2.77
N TRP A 254 12.31 19.41 -3.94
CA TRP A 254 12.18 18.64 -5.17
C TRP A 254 13.54 18.20 -5.72
N TYR A 255 13.57 17.01 -6.30
CA TYR A 255 14.76 16.40 -6.92
C TYR A 255 15.92 16.18 -5.95
N GLU A 256 15.59 15.95 -4.70
CA GLU A 256 16.52 15.51 -3.67
C GLU A 256 16.01 14.20 -3.04
N LYS A 257 16.95 13.42 -2.51
CA LYS A 257 16.60 12.31 -1.64
C LYS A 257 16.23 12.87 -0.28
N VAL A 258 15.08 12.46 0.23
CA VAL A 258 14.50 13.00 1.46
C VAL A 258 13.97 11.88 2.35
N GLU A 259 13.80 12.20 3.62
CA GLU A 259 13.07 11.35 4.56
C GLU A 259 11.56 11.51 4.34
N PHE A 260 10.84 10.38 4.21
CA PHE A 260 9.38 10.37 4.32
C PHE A 260 9.00 10.49 5.79
N PRO A 261 8.35 11.60 6.22
CA PRO A 261 8.18 11.95 7.63
C PRO A 261 6.95 11.26 8.26
N VAL A 262 6.90 9.95 8.18
CA VAL A 262 5.82 9.13 8.77
C VAL A 262 6.35 8.19 9.83
N PRO A 263 5.53 7.79 10.84
CA PRO A 263 5.98 6.92 11.92
C PRO A 263 6.52 5.58 11.45
N ASP A 264 5.97 5.03 10.38
CA ASP A 264 6.34 3.72 9.85
C ASP A 264 7.72 3.71 9.17
N ASN A 265 8.25 4.88 8.79
CA ASN A 265 9.68 5.07 8.45
C ASN A 265 10.52 5.20 9.74
N TRP A 266 10.37 4.25 10.66
CA TRP A 266 10.95 4.28 12.01
C TRP A 266 12.49 4.29 12.04
N TRP A 267 13.15 3.88 10.97
CA TRP A 267 14.62 3.92 10.83
C TRP A 267 15.11 5.17 10.10
N HIS A 268 14.20 6.12 9.82
CA HIS A 268 14.49 7.43 9.23
C HIS A 268 15.22 7.34 7.89
N SER A 269 14.76 6.45 7.01
CA SER A 269 15.29 6.38 5.64
C SER A 269 15.08 7.72 4.93
N ALA A 270 16.18 8.26 4.40
CA ALA A 270 16.18 9.46 3.57
C ALA A 270 16.46 9.10 2.09
N ASP A 271 16.09 7.89 1.68
CA ASP A 271 16.36 7.40 0.31
C ASP A 271 15.17 7.58 -0.65
N TYR A 272 14.14 8.33 -0.24
CA TYR A 272 13.00 8.64 -1.10
C TYR A 272 13.33 9.74 -2.09
N TYR A 273 13.15 9.47 -3.38
CA TYR A 273 13.30 10.43 -4.47
C TYR A 273 12.08 11.33 -4.55
N ASN A 274 12.17 12.57 -4.06
CA ASN A 274 11.03 13.49 -3.99
C ASN A 274 10.84 14.27 -5.30
N ILE A 275 9.66 14.17 -5.90
CA ILE A 275 9.32 14.75 -7.19
C ILE A 275 7.94 15.41 -7.18
N PRO A 276 7.70 16.43 -8.04
CA PRO A 276 6.38 17.02 -8.21
C PRO A 276 5.32 15.99 -8.60
N LEU A 277 4.08 16.25 -8.21
CA LEU A 277 2.94 15.35 -8.40
C LEU A 277 2.73 14.92 -9.85
N ASP A 278 2.87 15.84 -10.81
CA ASP A 278 2.69 15.50 -12.23
C ASP A 278 3.75 14.49 -12.72
N GLU A 279 4.98 14.60 -12.21
CA GLU A 279 6.05 13.66 -12.54
C GLU A 279 5.87 12.31 -11.82
N PHE A 280 5.38 12.34 -10.59
CA PHE A 280 5.01 11.15 -9.84
C PHE A 280 3.94 10.34 -10.59
N MET A 281 2.87 10.99 -11.03
CA MET A 281 1.82 10.36 -11.82
C MET A 281 2.33 9.87 -13.19
N ALA A 282 3.20 10.64 -13.85
CA ALA A 282 3.80 10.24 -15.11
C ALA A 282 4.70 9.01 -14.96
N ALA A 283 5.45 8.91 -13.85
CA ALA A 283 6.28 7.73 -13.55
C ALA A 283 5.43 6.48 -13.36
N ILE A 284 4.37 6.54 -12.54
CA ILE A 284 3.41 5.43 -12.34
C ILE A 284 2.81 5.01 -13.68
N LYS A 285 2.27 5.97 -14.42
CA LYS A 285 1.63 5.74 -15.73
C LYS A 285 2.58 5.10 -16.74
N SER A 286 3.81 5.57 -16.79
CA SER A 286 4.85 5.03 -17.68
C SER A 286 5.27 3.61 -17.26
N ALA A 287 5.50 3.38 -15.97
CA ALA A 287 5.96 2.11 -15.44
C ALA A 287 4.97 0.98 -15.73
N ILE A 288 3.69 1.14 -15.36
CA ILE A 288 2.68 0.09 -15.57
C ILE A 288 2.45 -0.21 -17.06
N ARG A 289 2.52 0.83 -17.94
CA ARG A 289 2.39 0.65 -19.40
C ARG A 289 3.60 -0.06 -20.02
N LYS A 290 4.77 0.04 -19.41
CA LYS A 290 6.00 -0.68 -19.79
C LYS A 290 6.06 -2.10 -19.22
N GLY A 291 5.05 -2.52 -18.44
CA GLY A 291 4.96 -3.87 -17.89
C GLY A 291 5.68 -4.06 -16.54
N TYR A 292 6.03 -2.98 -15.85
CA TYR A 292 6.51 -3.04 -14.47
C TYR A 292 5.34 -3.00 -13.50
N SER A 293 5.40 -3.77 -12.44
CA SER A 293 4.49 -3.63 -11.31
C SER A 293 4.99 -2.59 -10.32
N ILE A 294 4.10 -2.05 -9.50
CA ILE A 294 4.40 -0.90 -8.65
C ILE A 294 3.77 -1.15 -7.29
N GLU A 295 4.55 -1.00 -6.23
CA GLU A 295 3.97 -0.84 -4.90
C GLU A 295 3.63 0.64 -4.69
N ILE A 296 2.46 0.93 -4.11
CA ILE A 296 2.01 2.28 -3.79
C ILE A 296 1.53 2.37 -2.35
N GLY A 297 1.94 3.43 -1.64
CA GLY A 297 1.55 3.72 -0.26
C GLY A 297 0.77 5.03 -0.13
N GLY A 298 -0.19 5.06 0.79
CA GLY A 298 -1.00 6.24 1.08
C GLY A 298 -2.26 5.96 1.87
N ASP A 299 -3.31 6.76 1.65
CA ASP A 299 -4.51 6.78 2.48
C ASP A 299 -5.68 5.99 1.86
N MET A 300 -6.19 5.02 2.62
CA MET A 300 -7.39 4.24 2.30
C MET A 300 -8.54 4.46 3.30
N SER A 301 -8.41 5.36 4.24
CA SER A 301 -9.44 5.63 5.26
C SER A 301 -10.51 6.63 4.82
N GLU A 302 -10.58 6.96 3.55
CA GLU A 302 -11.31 8.03 2.91
C GLU A 302 -12.78 7.71 2.57
N PRO A 303 -13.67 8.73 2.54
CA PRO A 303 -15.06 8.55 2.13
C PRO A 303 -15.25 8.09 0.69
N GLY A 304 -14.29 8.33 -0.19
CA GLY A 304 -14.29 7.89 -1.58
C GLY A 304 -13.70 6.49 -1.81
N TYR A 305 -13.33 5.79 -0.74
CA TYR A 305 -12.86 4.41 -0.77
C TYR A 305 -13.99 3.45 -0.38
N SER A 306 -14.42 2.60 -1.30
CA SER A 306 -15.51 1.64 -1.07
C SER A 306 -15.02 0.43 -0.28
N ARG A 307 -15.61 0.18 0.88
CA ARG A 307 -15.35 -1.04 1.68
C ARG A 307 -16.32 -2.18 1.37
N GLY A 308 -17.19 -1.98 0.38
CA GLY A 308 -18.24 -2.92 0.00
C GLY A 308 -18.15 -3.37 -1.45
N ALA A 309 -19.29 -3.79 -2.00
CA ALA A 309 -19.40 -4.46 -3.30
C ALA A 309 -18.84 -3.67 -4.49
N ALA A 310 -18.76 -2.34 -4.43
CA ALA A 310 -18.26 -1.53 -5.53
C ALA A 310 -16.75 -1.76 -5.78
N GLY A 311 -15.95 -1.98 -4.72
CA GLY A 311 -14.51 -2.23 -4.87
C GLY A 311 -13.77 -1.13 -5.62
N MET A 312 -14.11 0.14 -5.39
CA MET A 312 -13.57 1.30 -6.10
C MET A 312 -13.03 2.34 -5.12
N ALA A 313 -12.07 3.14 -5.60
CA ALA A 313 -11.61 4.33 -4.91
C ALA A 313 -11.59 5.52 -5.89
N VAL A 314 -12.33 6.57 -5.53
CA VAL A 314 -12.48 7.81 -6.31
C VAL A 314 -12.47 9.02 -5.37
N VAL A 315 -12.12 10.19 -5.86
CA VAL A 315 -12.24 11.43 -5.10
C VAL A 315 -13.64 12.00 -5.32
N PRO A 316 -14.48 12.12 -4.25
CA PRO A 316 -15.79 12.71 -4.39
C PRO A 316 -15.72 14.20 -4.77
N SER A 317 -16.58 14.66 -5.67
CA SER A 317 -16.61 16.07 -6.11
C SER A 317 -16.96 17.07 -5.00
N TRP A 318 -17.59 16.59 -3.92
CA TRP A 318 -17.85 17.40 -2.73
C TRP A 318 -16.66 17.51 -1.77
N ASP A 319 -15.63 16.63 -1.90
CA ASP A 319 -14.35 16.78 -1.20
C ASP A 319 -13.51 17.84 -1.90
N ILE A 320 -13.17 17.60 -3.19
CA ILE A 320 -12.42 18.55 -4.02
C ILE A 320 -12.76 18.31 -5.50
N PRO A 321 -12.99 19.37 -6.31
CA PRO A 321 -13.08 19.23 -7.75
C PRO A 321 -11.76 18.73 -8.36
N ALA A 322 -11.83 17.82 -9.33
CA ALA A 322 -10.66 17.21 -9.96
C ALA A 322 -9.63 18.22 -10.50
N ALA A 323 -10.10 19.38 -10.98
CA ALA A 323 -9.25 20.44 -11.51
C ALA A 323 -8.37 21.13 -10.45
N PHE A 324 -8.61 20.89 -9.16
CA PHE A 324 -7.84 21.47 -8.05
C PHE A 324 -6.97 20.42 -7.34
N ILE A 325 -6.82 19.23 -7.92
CA ILE A 325 -5.90 18.20 -7.38
C ILE A 325 -4.49 18.48 -7.90
N ASP A 326 -3.70 19.16 -7.09
CA ASP A 326 -2.33 19.60 -7.34
C ASP A 326 -1.43 19.31 -6.13
N ASP A 327 -0.18 19.77 -6.18
CA ASP A 327 0.80 19.59 -5.10
C ASP A 327 0.32 20.25 -3.79
N GLU A 328 -0.30 21.44 -3.88
CA GLU A 328 -0.82 22.19 -2.74
C GLU A 328 -1.99 21.45 -2.07
N ALA A 329 -2.96 20.95 -2.84
CA ALA A 329 -4.10 20.21 -2.32
C ALA A 329 -3.68 18.92 -1.62
N ARG A 330 -2.66 18.23 -2.15
CA ARG A 330 -2.05 17.04 -1.59
C ARG A 330 -1.31 17.36 -0.28
N GLN A 331 -0.40 18.34 -0.32
CA GLN A 331 0.37 18.74 0.86
C GLN A 331 -0.51 19.26 1.98
N PHE A 332 -1.54 20.06 1.66
CA PHE A 332 -2.47 20.57 2.66
C PHE A 332 -3.12 19.42 3.45
N ARG A 333 -3.56 18.35 2.74
CA ARG A 333 -4.20 17.20 3.39
C ARG A 333 -3.22 16.36 4.21
N PHE A 334 -2.01 16.18 3.73
CA PHE A 334 -0.97 15.49 4.48
C PHE A 334 -0.60 16.27 5.75
N SER A 335 -0.36 17.59 5.63
CA SER A 335 0.05 18.44 6.76
C SER A 335 -1.02 18.57 7.85
N ASN A 336 -2.31 18.48 7.52
CA ASN A 336 -3.39 18.54 8.49
C ASN A 336 -3.90 17.18 8.97
N GLY A 337 -3.29 16.08 8.49
CA GLY A 337 -3.63 14.72 8.89
C GLY A 337 -4.94 14.17 8.32
N THR A 338 -5.52 14.81 7.29
CA THR A 338 -6.68 14.26 6.58
C THR A 338 -6.30 13.31 5.45
N THR A 339 -5.03 13.27 5.08
CA THR A 339 -4.42 12.20 4.32
C THR A 339 -3.27 11.66 5.14
N ALA A 340 -3.29 10.39 5.47
CA ALA A 340 -2.27 9.68 6.23
C ALA A 340 -1.62 8.61 5.34
N ASP A 341 -0.45 8.14 5.75
CA ASP A 341 0.11 6.91 5.24
C ASP A 341 -0.43 5.76 6.10
N ASP A 342 -1.45 5.08 5.62
CA ASP A 342 -2.14 4.04 6.40
C ASP A 342 -2.20 2.68 5.70
N HIS A 343 -1.79 2.61 4.42
CA HIS A 343 -1.84 1.34 3.70
C HIS A 343 -0.90 1.24 2.49
N GLY A 344 -0.25 0.09 2.35
CA GLY A 344 0.55 -0.30 1.19
C GLY A 344 -0.21 -1.24 0.26
N LEU A 345 -0.12 -1.04 -1.06
CA LEU A 345 -0.91 -1.68 -2.10
C LEU A 345 -0.05 -2.08 -3.30
N HIS A 346 -0.48 -3.09 -4.07
CA HIS A 346 0.20 -3.49 -5.30
C HIS A 346 -0.61 -3.09 -6.54
N LEU A 347 -0.13 -2.12 -7.30
CA LEU A 347 -0.70 -1.69 -8.57
C LEU A 347 -0.24 -2.64 -9.69
N VAL A 348 -1.19 -3.40 -10.25
CA VAL A 348 -0.93 -4.50 -11.18
C VAL A 348 -1.48 -4.29 -12.58
N GLY A 349 -2.24 -3.22 -12.83
CA GLY A 349 -2.81 -2.99 -14.15
C GLY A 349 -3.45 -1.63 -14.32
N TYR A 350 -3.90 -1.36 -15.53
CA TYR A 350 -4.60 -0.11 -15.88
C TYR A 350 -5.62 -0.33 -16.97
N VAL A 351 -6.61 0.57 -17.02
CA VAL A 351 -7.53 0.78 -18.16
C VAL A 351 -7.80 2.27 -18.29
N GLU A 352 -7.86 2.77 -19.52
CA GLU A 352 -8.26 4.15 -19.78
C GLU A 352 -9.77 4.21 -20.04
N LYS A 353 -10.47 5.09 -19.31
CA LYS A 353 -11.90 5.33 -19.48
C LYS A 353 -12.19 6.82 -19.32
N ASP A 354 -12.90 7.40 -20.28
CA ASP A 354 -13.26 8.82 -20.33
C ASP A 354 -12.05 9.77 -20.21
N GLY A 355 -10.90 9.38 -20.80
CA GLY A 355 -9.66 10.16 -20.81
C GLY A 355 -8.87 10.15 -19.50
N LYS A 356 -9.27 9.32 -18.55
CA LYS A 356 -8.60 9.10 -17.27
C LYS A 356 -8.18 7.64 -17.10
N ASP A 357 -7.10 7.41 -16.37
CA ASP A 357 -6.69 6.07 -16.01
C ASP A 357 -7.47 5.56 -14.80
N TRP A 358 -7.83 4.29 -14.86
CA TRP A 358 -8.17 3.48 -13.72
C TRP A 358 -7.09 2.45 -13.50
N TYR A 359 -6.67 2.26 -12.26
CA TYR A 359 -5.64 1.31 -11.90
C TYR A 359 -6.25 0.09 -11.21
N LEU A 360 -5.77 -1.09 -11.61
CA LEU A 360 -6.09 -2.34 -10.92
C LEU A 360 -5.13 -2.49 -9.74
N ILE A 361 -5.68 -2.51 -8.56
CA ILE A 361 -4.96 -2.63 -7.30
C ILE A 361 -5.21 -4.01 -6.70
N LYS A 362 -4.15 -4.77 -6.44
CA LYS A 362 -4.17 -5.99 -5.64
C LYS A 362 -3.94 -5.62 -4.18
N ASP A 363 -4.82 -6.08 -3.29
CA ASP A 363 -4.83 -5.72 -1.88
C ASP A 363 -4.93 -6.95 -0.99
N SER A 364 -4.25 -6.90 0.15
CA SER A 364 -4.23 -7.96 1.16
C SER A 364 -5.17 -7.70 2.34
N TRP A 365 -5.79 -6.52 2.43
CA TRP A 365 -6.69 -6.18 3.52
C TRP A 365 -8.09 -6.78 3.35
N SER A 366 -8.74 -7.07 4.47
CA SER A 366 -10.04 -7.74 4.52
C SER A 366 -11.14 -7.06 3.69
N SER A 367 -11.16 -5.72 3.62
CA SER A 367 -12.21 -4.99 2.88
C SER A 367 -12.18 -5.25 1.37
N ALA A 368 -11.02 -5.58 0.79
CA ALA A 368 -10.90 -5.94 -0.61
C ALA A 368 -11.68 -7.22 -0.97
N TYR A 369 -11.89 -8.09 0.02
CA TYR A 369 -12.61 -9.36 -0.17
C TYR A 369 -14.12 -9.22 -0.04
N ASN A 370 -14.63 -8.04 0.28
CA ASN A 370 -16.06 -7.73 0.31
C ASN A 370 -16.60 -7.29 -1.06
N SER A 371 -15.72 -7.03 -2.04
CA SER A 371 -16.09 -6.61 -3.37
C SER A 371 -16.53 -7.78 -4.25
N SER A 372 -17.13 -7.47 -5.43
CA SER A 372 -17.41 -8.46 -6.47
C SER A 372 -16.13 -9.06 -7.09
N HIS A 373 -14.96 -8.51 -6.78
CA HIS A 373 -13.65 -8.93 -7.23
C HIS A 373 -12.70 -9.13 -6.04
N PRO A 374 -12.85 -10.21 -5.24
CA PRO A 374 -12.12 -10.39 -4.00
C PRO A 374 -10.62 -10.22 -4.13
N GLY A 375 -10.05 -9.35 -3.29
CA GLY A 375 -8.63 -9.01 -3.29
C GLY A 375 -8.22 -7.95 -4.31
N TYR A 376 -9.19 -7.30 -4.99
CA TYR A 376 -8.93 -6.24 -5.95
C TYR A 376 -9.77 -5.00 -5.70
N TYR A 377 -9.16 -3.84 -6.03
CA TYR A 377 -9.80 -2.53 -6.12
C TYR A 377 -9.54 -1.88 -7.47
N PHE A 378 -10.45 -0.99 -7.88
CA PHE A 378 -10.32 -0.15 -9.06
C PHE A 378 -10.12 1.30 -8.59
N PHE A 379 -8.88 1.79 -8.68
CA PHE A 379 -8.56 3.15 -8.26
C PHE A 379 -8.60 4.10 -9.44
N HIS A 380 -9.41 5.17 -9.32
CA HIS A 380 -9.39 6.25 -10.28
C HIS A 380 -8.09 7.05 -10.19
N GLU A 381 -7.60 7.57 -11.32
CA GLU A 381 -6.38 8.39 -11.41
C GLU A 381 -6.35 9.52 -10.37
N ASP A 382 -7.48 10.24 -10.19
CA ASP A 382 -7.56 11.34 -9.24
C ASP A 382 -7.41 10.88 -7.78
N TYR A 383 -7.81 9.65 -7.45
CA TYR A 383 -7.57 9.10 -6.11
C TYR A 383 -6.09 8.82 -5.88
N VAL A 384 -5.42 8.19 -6.83
CA VAL A 384 -3.97 7.98 -6.77
C VAL A 384 -3.24 9.31 -6.68
N ARG A 385 -3.65 10.28 -7.49
CA ARG A 385 -3.08 11.63 -7.53
C ARG A 385 -3.20 12.37 -6.19
N LEU A 386 -4.33 12.24 -5.48
CA LEU A 386 -4.59 12.99 -4.25
C LEU A 386 -4.10 12.25 -3.00
N LYS A 387 -4.22 10.91 -2.96
CA LYS A 387 -4.15 10.12 -1.73
C LYS A 387 -2.94 9.18 -1.63
N MET A 388 -2.33 8.78 -2.76
CA MET A 388 -1.15 7.92 -2.72
C MET A 388 0.12 8.77 -2.62
N LEU A 389 0.87 8.62 -1.54
CA LEU A 389 1.96 9.51 -1.15
C LEU A 389 3.31 9.07 -1.71
N CYS A 390 3.56 7.77 -1.77
CA CYS A 390 4.80 7.18 -2.24
C CYS A 390 4.55 5.99 -3.16
N CYS A 391 5.59 5.55 -3.84
CA CYS A 391 5.56 4.30 -4.59
C CYS A 391 6.96 3.71 -4.73
N SER A 392 7.04 2.38 -4.78
CA SER A 392 8.28 1.65 -5.08
C SER A 392 8.18 0.96 -6.43
N MET A 393 9.25 1.03 -7.21
CA MET A 393 9.34 0.39 -8.52
C MET A 393 10.79 0.07 -8.89
N HIS A 394 10.96 -0.76 -9.92
CA HIS A 394 12.28 -1.02 -10.48
C HIS A 394 12.91 0.27 -11.06
N LYS A 395 14.19 0.51 -10.79
CA LYS A 395 14.90 1.74 -11.20
C LYS A 395 14.86 2.03 -12.72
N ASP A 396 14.78 0.99 -13.55
CA ASP A 396 14.65 1.18 -15.01
C ASP A 396 13.29 1.77 -15.40
N ALA A 397 12.24 1.49 -14.61
CA ALA A 397 10.93 2.11 -14.81
C ALA A 397 10.96 3.61 -14.45
N ALA A 398 11.75 3.98 -13.44
CA ALA A 398 11.91 5.35 -12.95
C ALA A 398 13.09 6.11 -13.64
N LYS A 399 13.75 5.52 -14.64
CA LYS A 399 14.99 6.04 -15.23
C LYS A 399 14.91 7.52 -15.64
N GLU A 400 13.81 7.94 -16.23
CA GLU A 400 13.62 9.32 -16.70
C GLU A 400 13.54 10.31 -15.51
N VAL A 401 12.89 9.91 -14.44
CA VAL A 401 12.81 10.67 -13.19
C VAL A 401 14.19 10.71 -12.51
N LEU A 402 14.84 9.56 -12.35
CA LEU A 402 16.14 9.44 -11.68
C LEU A 402 17.25 10.28 -12.38
N ALA A 403 17.16 10.46 -13.70
CA ALA A 403 18.10 11.28 -14.46
C ALA A 403 18.08 12.78 -14.06
N ARG A 404 17.06 13.21 -13.31
CA ARG A 404 16.94 14.60 -12.81
C ARG A 404 17.63 14.81 -11.46
N PHE A 405 17.99 13.74 -10.78
CA PHE A 405 18.73 13.80 -9.51
C PHE A 405 20.23 13.87 -9.82
N LYS A 406 20.92 14.74 -9.11
CA LYS A 406 22.36 15.01 -9.27
C LYS A 406 23.21 14.03 -8.47
#